data_1a848f539756dfe56dade12f7ffaf292
#
_entry.id   1a848f539756dfe56dade12f7ffaf292
#
_cell.length_a   1.000
_cell.length_b   1.000
_cell.length_c   1.000
_cell.angle_alpha   90.00
_cell.angle_beta   90.00
_cell.angle_gamma   90.00
#
_symmetry.space_group_name_H-M   'P 1'
#
loop_
_entity.id
_entity.type
_entity.pdbx_description
1 polymer ?
#
loop_
_entity_poly.entity_id
_entity_poly.type
_entity_poly.pdbx_seq_one_letter_code
_entity_poly.pdbx_strand_id
1 'polypeptide(L)'
;MLFRSNNLNNFLCLSCYKVNAYQCLCPDEFTGTDCELPYSLCSRRTPCENGGCIDKGGTYECVCPTEYKGTFCELKFDKCTTNPCQNNGVCIDGSPTYACLCQRGYSGANCQINIDDCAAVAEPCKNGGTCVDGIQSYSCQCPTGYTGARCENAIDRCVGQPCRNGGKCVNTPTGYNCHCKPGFSGCRCTQGNDDIF
;
A
#
# COMPACT_ATOMS: atom_id res chain seq x y z
N MET A 1 -25.58 -5.98 -70.04
CA MET A 1 -26.98 -5.78 -69.65
C MET A 1 -27.03 -5.67 -68.12
N LEU A 2 -27.36 -4.50 -67.63
CA LEU A 2 -27.59 -4.25 -66.23
C LEU A 2 -28.94 -4.76 -65.79
N PHE A 3 -29.05 -5.81 -65.07
CA PHE A 3 -30.32 -6.27 -64.52
C PHE A 3 -30.53 -5.62 -63.13
N ARG A 4 -31.64 -4.84 -63.06
CA ARG A 4 -32.15 -4.44 -61.73
C ARG A 4 -32.93 -5.62 -61.17
N SER A 5 -32.49 -6.18 -60.06
CA SER A 5 -33.30 -7.14 -59.32
C SER A 5 -34.45 -6.37 -58.65
N ASN A 6 -35.65 -6.64 -59.06
CA ASN A 6 -36.89 -6.15 -58.41
C ASN A 6 -37.23 -7.13 -57.27
N ASN A 7 -36.54 -7.08 -56.19
CA ASN A 7 -36.98 -7.74 -54.97
C ASN A 7 -37.51 -6.69 -53.98
N LEU A 8 -38.66 -6.99 -53.38
CA LEU A 8 -39.54 -6.09 -52.63
C LEU A 8 -38.96 -5.42 -51.36
N ASN A 9 -37.67 -5.54 -51.12
CA ASN A 9 -36.97 -4.93 -50.00
C ASN A 9 -35.81 -4.05 -50.48
N ASN A 10 -36.07 -2.99 -51.17
CA ASN A 10 -35.27 -1.78 -51.43
C ASN A 10 -33.72 -1.85 -51.32
N PHE A 11 -33.10 -3.01 -51.55
CA PHE A 11 -31.65 -3.18 -51.56
C PHE A 11 -31.11 -3.00 -52.99
N LEU A 12 -30.39 -1.93 -53.21
CA LEU A 12 -29.75 -1.57 -54.46
C LEU A 12 -28.46 -2.40 -54.62
N CYS A 13 -28.54 -3.50 -55.36
CA CYS A 13 -27.37 -4.09 -55.97
C CYS A 13 -26.81 -3.11 -57.00
N LEU A 14 -25.61 -2.54 -56.82
CA LEU A 14 -25.04 -1.51 -57.68
C LEU A 14 -24.74 -2.00 -59.10
N SER A 15 -24.36 -3.25 -59.29
CA SER A 15 -24.27 -3.94 -60.56
C SER A 15 -24.17 -5.45 -60.40
N CYS A 16 -24.87 -6.22 -61.26
CA CYS A 16 -24.70 -7.66 -61.39
C CYS A 16 -24.20 -7.98 -62.79
N TYR A 17 -23.19 -8.82 -62.95
CA TYR A 17 -22.74 -9.32 -64.26
C TYR A 17 -22.75 -10.84 -64.30
N LYS A 18 -22.96 -11.38 -65.47
CA LYS A 18 -23.15 -12.81 -65.71
C LYS A 18 -22.02 -13.31 -66.60
N VAL A 19 -21.16 -14.23 -66.05
CA VAL A 19 -20.20 -14.98 -66.89
C VAL A 19 -20.49 -16.48 -66.82
N ASN A 20 -20.82 -17.07 -65.70
CA ASN A 20 -21.37 -18.41 -65.54
C ASN A 20 -22.35 -18.48 -64.34
N ALA A 21 -22.28 -17.52 -63.46
CA ALA A 21 -23.22 -17.23 -62.39
C ALA A 21 -23.27 -15.70 -62.22
N TYR A 22 -24.39 -15.14 -61.71
CA TYR A 22 -24.42 -13.73 -61.41
C TYR A 22 -23.64 -13.44 -60.12
N GLN A 23 -22.94 -12.34 -60.13
CA GLN A 23 -22.25 -11.82 -58.97
C GLN A 23 -22.69 -10.37 -58.77
N CYS A 24 -23.18 -10.07 -57.56
CA CYS A 24 -23.59 -8.74 -57.19
C CYS A 24 -22.42 -7.97 -56.58
N LEU A 25 -22.25 -6.72 -56.98
CA LEU A 25 -21.41 -5.75 -56.29
C LEU A 25 -22.28 -5.07 -55.25
N CYS A 26 -22.03 -5.38 -53.99
CA CYS A 26 -22.81 -4.81 -52.89
C CYS A 26 -22.33 -3.39 -52.53
N PRO A 27 -23.23 -2.53 -52.07
CA PRO A 27 -22.82 -1.31 -51.35
C PRO A 27 -21.95 -1.66 -50.17
N ASP A 28 -21.13 -0.71 -49.73
CA ASP A 28 -20.14 -0.89 -48.66
C ASP A 28 -20.73 -1.39 -47.32
N GLU A 29 -22.02 -1.25 -47.12
CA GLU A 29 -22.77 -1.65 -45.91
C GLU A 29 -23.34 -3.07 -45.97
N PHE A 30 -23.21 -3.79 -47.12
CA PHE A 30 -23.81 -5.11 -47.33
C PHE A 30 -22.85 -6.11 -47.96
N THR A 31 -23.09 -7.39 -47.69
CA THR A 31 -22.37 -8.55 -48.22
C THR A 31 -23.35 -9.68 -48.51
N GLY A 32 -22.86 -10.81 -49.01
CA GLY A 32 -23.65 -11.94 -49.43
C GLY A 32 -23.80 -12.02 -50.95
N THR A 33 -24.40 -13.08 -51.44
CA THR A 33 -24.51 -13.34 -52.88
C THR A 33 -25.47 -12.33 -53.57
N ASP A 34 -26.47 -11.91 -52.81
CA ASP A 34 -27.51 -10.98 -53.27
C ASP A 34 -27.53 -9.67 -52.45
N CYS A 35 -26.41 -9.37 -51.73
CA CYS A 35 -26.29 -8.23 -50.82
C CYS A 35 -27.33 -8.26 -49.69
N GLU A 36 -27.73 -9.43 -49.27
CA GLU A 36 -28.77 -9.68 -48.28
C GLU A 36 -28.27 -9.57 -46.83
N LEU A 37 -26.98 -9.65 -46.61
CA LEU A 37 -26.39 -9.62 -45.30
C LEU A 37 -25.79 -8.26 -44.99
N PRO A 38 -26.13 -7.66 -43.86
CA PRO A 38 -25.45 -6.46 -43.43
C PRO A 38 -23.96 -6.73 -43.23
N TYR A 39 -23.14 -5.78 -43.65
CA TYR A 39 -21.70 -5.88 -43.58
C TYR A 39 -21.22 -5.74 -42.14
N SER A 40 -20.52 -6.74 -41.64
CA SER A 40 -19.94 -6.69 -40.30
C SER A 40 -18.55 -6.06 -40.32
N LEU A 41 -18.42 -4.89 -39.72
CA LEU A 41 -17.13 -4.20 -39.54
C LEU A 41 -16.18 -4.97 -38.61
N CYS A 42 -16.75 -5.70 -37.68
CA CYS A 42 -15.97 -6.54 -36.73
C CYS A 42 -15.27 -7.71 -37.44
N SER A 43 -15.93 -8.31 -38.46
CA SER A 43 -15.39 -9.49 -39.15
C SER A 43 -14.26 -9.17 -40.12
N ARG A 44 -14.23 -7.98 -40.69
CA ARG A 44 -13.26 -7.63 -41.73
C ARG A 44 -12.00 -6.97 -41.23
N ARG A 45 -12.08 -6.19 -40.17
CA ARG A 45 -10.95 -5.35 -39.73
C ARG A 45 -10.44 -5.65 -38.34
N THR A 46 -11.14 -6.46 -37.52
CA THR A 46 -10.81 -6.68 -36.11
C THR A 46 -10.35 -5.36 -35.45
N PRO A 47 -11.22 -4.33 -35.41
CA PRO A 47 -10.82 -2.97 -35.09
C PRO A 47 -10.42 -2.79 -33.63
N CYS A 48 -10.78 -3.74 -32.76
CA CYS A 48 -10.50 -3.68 -31.34
C CYS A 48 -9.20 -4.41 -31.04
N GLU A 49 -8.21 -3.71 -30.49
CA GLU A 49 -6.87 -4.28 -30.26
C GLU A 49 -6.84 -5.31 -29.13
N ASN A 50 -7.50 -5.02 -28.00
CA ASN A 50 -7.49 -5.88 -26.82
C ASN A 50 -8.90 -6.14 -26.27
N GLY A 51 -9.91 -6.22 -27.12
CA GLY A 51 -11.29 -6.39 -26.67
C GLY A 51 -12.19 -7.13 -27.65
N GLY A 52 -13.45 -7.29 -27.25
CA GLY A 52 -14.50 -7.79 -28.12
C GLY A 52 -15.04 -6.68 -28.99
N CYS A 53 -15.44 -7.02 -30.22
CA CYS A 53 -16.10 -6.12 -31.15
C CYS A 53 -17.58 -6.45 -31.22
N ILE A 54 -18.45 -5.44 -31.09
CA ILE A 54 -19.91 -5.56 -31.28
C ILE A 54 -20.31 -4.72 -32.49
N ASP A 55 -20.94 -5.38 -33.43
CA ASP A 55 -21.49 -4.72 -34.63
C ASP A 55 -22.78 -3.97 -34.30
N LYS A 56 -22.89 -2.73 -34.75
CA LYS A 56 -24.05 -1.84 -34.52
C LYS A 56 -24.75 -1.40 -35.79
N GLY A 57 -24.63 -2.19 -36.86
CA GLY A 57 -25.30 -1.87 -38.15
C GLY A 57 -24.72 -0.62 -38.80
N GLY A 58 -23.54 -0.77 -39.44
CA GLY A 58 -22.82 0.33 -40.09
C GLY A 58 -21.77 1.01 -39.22
N THR A 59 -21.76 0.71 -37.92
CA THR A 59 -20.73 1.12 -36.97
C THR A 59 -20.34 -0.06 -36.08
N TYR A 60 -19.36 0.09 -35.23
CA TYR A 60 -19.00 -0.93 -34.24
C TYR A 60 -18.66 -0.28 -32.88
N GLU A 61 -18.70 -1.09 -31.87
CA GLU A 61 -18.31 -0.72 -30.51
C GLU A 61 -17.32 -1.75 -29.96
N CYS A 62 -16.23 -1.29 -29.37
CA CYS A 62 -15.29 -2.17 -28.69
C CYS A 62 -15.65 -2.32 -27.22
N VAL A 63 -15.76 -3.57 -26.76
CA VAL A 63 -15.94 -3.91 -25.36
C VAL A 63 -14.59 -4.26 -24.79
N CYS A 64 -14.02 -3.34 -24.02
CA CYS A 64 -12.69 -3.51 -23.43
C CYS A 64 -12.74 -4.36 -22.17
N PRO A 65 -11.77 -5.26 -21.96
CA PRO A 65 -11.50 -5.84 -20.66
C PRO A 65 -11.14 -4.76 -19.66
N THR A 66 -11.23 -5.06 -18.35
CA THR A 66 -10.96 -4.12 -17.26
C THR A 66 -9.55 -3.54 -17.25
N GLU A 67 -8.63 -4.16 -17.98
CA GLU A 67 -7.22 -3.77 -18.09
C GLU A 67 -6.93 -2.79 -19.21
N TYR A 68 -7.92 -2.54 -20.08
CA TYR A 68 -7.77 -1.70 -21.26
C TYR A 68 -8.85 -0.62 -21.32
N LYS A 69 -8.53 0.49 -21.97
CA LYS A 69 -9.41 1.63 -22.25
C LYS A 69 -9.09 2.22 -23.61
N GLY A 70 -9.84 3.20 -24.01
CA GLY A 70 -9.75 3.80 -25.34
C GLY A 70 -10.85 3.28 -26.27
N THR A 71 -11.00 3.93 -27.44
CA THR A 71 -12.06 3.60 -28.41
C THR A 71 -11.85 2.21 -29.02
N PHE A 72 -10.61 1.78 -29.12
CA PHE A 72 -10.18 0.49 -29.70
C PHE A 72 -9.60 -0.48 -28.68
N CYS A 73 -9.73 -0.16 -27.38
CA CYS A 73 -9.06 -0.87 -26.27
C CYS A 73 -7.51 -0.88 -26.41
N GLU A 74 -6.95 0.16 -26.98
CA GLU A 74 -5.53 0.31 -27.29
C GLU A 74 -4.69 0.74 -26.09
N LEU A 75 -5.31 1.34 -25.08
CA LEU A 75 -4.62 1.88 -23.91
C LEU A 75 -4.70 0.90 -22.72
N LYS A 76 -3.57 0.37 -22.31
CA LYS A 76 -3.51 -0.40 -21.06
C LYS A 76 -3.71 0.53 -19.87
N PHE A 77 -4.59 0.14 -18.95
CA PHE A 77 -4.83 0.88 -17.71
C PHE A 77 -3.77 0.51 -16.67
N ASP A 78 -2.86 1.43 -16.41
CA ASP A 78 -1.89 1.30 -15.32
C ASP A 78 -2.55 1.70 -13.99
N LYS A 79 -2.72 0.71 -13.11
CA LYS A 79 -3.34 0.87 -11.79
C LYS A 79 -2.43 1.57 -10.78
N CYS A 80 -1.17 1.77 -11.14
CA CYS A 80 -0.20 2.51 -10.32
C CYS A 80 -0.24 4.02 -10.54
N THR A 81 -0.98 4.51 -11.51
CA THR A 81 -1.07 5.96 -11.84
C THR A 81 -1.59 6.82 -10.68
N THR A 82 -2.38 6.25 -9.77
CA THR A 82 -2.90 6.95 -8.58
C THR A 82 -1.97 6.90 -7.37
N ASN A 83 -0.77 6.31 -7.52
CA ASN A 83 0.20 6.10 -6.43
C ASN A 83 -0.45 5.48 -5.18
N PRO A 84 -1.05 4.29 -5.28
CA PRO A 84 -1.84 3.72 -4.19
C PRO A 84 -0.99 3.23 -3.02
N CYS A 85 0.31 3.03 -3.21
CA CYS A 85 1.23 2.52 -2.19
C CYS A 85 1.75 3.67 -1.32
N GLN A 86 1.54 3.55 -0.01
CA GLN A 86 1.98 4.52 0.99
C GLN A 86 3.41 4.23 1.46
N ASN A 87 3.97 5.14 2.27
CA ASN A 87 5.26 4.97 2.93
C ASN A 87 6.38 4.53 1.97
N ASN A 88 6.43 5.13 0.78
CA ASN A 88 7.40 4.85 -0.27
C ASN A 88 7.39 3.39 -0.77
N GLY A 89 6.27 2.69 -0.61
CA GLY A 89 6.07 1.37 -1.21
C GLY A 89 6.11 1.45 -2.74
N VAL A 90 6.68 0.45 -3.37
CA VAL A 90 6.75 0.35 -4.83
C VAL A 90 5.47 -0.30 -5.34
N CYS A 91 4.76 0.41 -6.22
CA CYS A 91 3.59 -0.14 -6.88
C CYS A 91 4.00 -1.01 -8.08
N ILE A 92 3.42 -2.19 -8.16
CA ILE A 92 3.58 -3.15 -9.26
C ILE A 92 2.22 -3.31 -9.92
N ASP A 93 2.10 -2.85 -11.17
CA ASP A 93 0.87 -3.05 -11.95
C ASP A 93 0.67 -4.55 -12.24
N GLY A 94 -0.55 -5.02 -12.10
CA GLY A 94 -0.92 -6.43 -12.27
C GLY A 94 -2.37 -6.63 -12.66
N SER A 95 -2.72 -7.87 -12.94
CA SER A 95 -4.07 -8.30 -13.27
C SER A 95 -4.55 -9.34 -12.24
N PRO A 96 -5.72 -9.16 -11.64
CA PRO A 96 -6.75 -8.13 -11.90
C PRO A 96 -6.52 -6.81 -11.15
N THR A 97 -5.51 -6.70 -10.29
CA THR A 97 -5.22 -5.51 -9.48
C THR A 97 -3.71 -5.27 -9.34
N TYR A 98 -3.32 -4.15 -8.75
CA TYR A 98 -1.94 -3.85 -8.42
C TYR A 98 -1.50 -4.57 -7.13
N ALA A 99 -0.19 -4.60 -6.89
CA ALA A 99 0.42 -5.01 -5.63
C ALA A 99 1.40 -3.92 -5.14
N CYS A 100 1.51 -3.77 -3.83
CA CYS A 100 2.51 -2.89 -3.23
C CYS A 100 3.64 -3.70 -2.61
N LEU A 101 4.87 -3.41 -3.02
CA LEU A 101 6.06 -3.89 -2.34
C LEU A 101 6.45 -2.88 -1.26
N CYS A 102 6.18 -3.22 -0.01
CA CYS A 102 6.39 -2.33 1.11
C CYS A 102 7.87 -2.21 1.49
N GLN A 103 8.25 -1.01 1.91
CA GLN A 103 9.52 -0.78 2.60
C GLN A 103 9.54 -1.54 3.94
N ARG A 104 10.74 -1.85 4.43
CA ARG A 104 10.90 -2.47 5.76
C ARG A 104 10.21 -1.60 6.82
N GLY A 105 9.59 -2.24 7.80
CA GLY A 105 8.84 -1.58 8.86
C GLY A 105 7.38 -1.30 8.50
N TYR A 106 6.96 -1.54 7.26
CA TYR A 106 5.58 -1.34 6.84
C TYR A 106 4.93 -2.61 6.29
N SER A 107 3.62 -2.70 6.43
CA SER A 107 2.77 -3.82 5.99
C SER A 107 1.40 -3.32 5.52
N GLY A 108 0.52 -4.27 5.17
CA GLY A 108 -0.80 -3.97 4.62
C GLY A 108 -0.80 -3.92 3.10
N ALA A 109 -1.99 -3.97 2.49
CA ALA A 109 -2.16 -4.03 1.04
C ALA A 109 -1.55 -2.81 0.31
N ASN A 110 -1.56 -1.65 0.97
CA ASN A 110 -1.03 -0.38 0.46
C ASN A 110 0.14 0.15 1.31
N CYS A 111 0.81 -0.69 2.09
CA CYS A 111 1.91 -0.33 2.99
C CYS A 111 1.52 0.74 4.03
N GLN A 112 0.25 0.78 4.42
CA GLN A 112 -0.30 1.80 5.31
C GLN A 112 -0.08 1.51 6.80
N ILE A 113 0.35 0.31 7.15
CA ILE A 113 0.48 -0.15 8.53
C ILE A 113 1.94 -0.14 8.93
N ASN A 114 2.30 0.61 10.00
CA ASN A 114 3.58 0.43 10.68
C ASN A 114 3.59 -0.92 11.40
N ILE A 115 4.64 -1.69 11.24
CA ILE A 115 4.80 -2.97 11.95
C ILE A 115 5.16 -2.64 13.40
N ASP A 116 4.40 -3.18 14.34
CA ASP A 116 4.67 -3.00 15.77
C ASP A 116 5.92 -3.77 16.20
N ASP A 117 7.04 -3.04 16.31
CA ASP A 117 8.33 -3.59 16.72
C ASP A 117 8.34 -3.95 18.22
N CYS A 118 7.44 -3.36 19.03
CA CYS A 118 7.26 -3.74 20.43
C CYS A 118 6.66 -5.14 20.56
N ALA A 119 5.71 -5.50 19.71
CA ALA A 119 5.08 -6.82 19.73
C ALA A 119 5.98 -7.93 19.19
N ALA A 120 6.98 -7.58 18.37
CA ALA A 120 7.90 -8.54 17.77
C ALA A 120 8.91 -9.15 18.78
N VAL A 121 9.10 -8.52 19.93
CA VAL A 121 10.09 -8.92 20.96
C VAL A 121 9.38 -9.16 22.29
N ALA A 122 9.57 -10.34 22.86
CA ALA A 122 9.09 -10.61 24.22
C ALA A 122 9.85 -9.72 25.22
N GLU A 123 9.12 -8.94 26.00
CA GLU A 123 9.67 -8.01 27.00
C GLU A 123 10.78 -7.11 26.44
N PRO A 124 10.47 -6.23 25.50
CA PRO A 124 11.45 -5.35 24.88
C PRO A 124 12.11 -4.40 25.89
N CYS A 125 11.34 -3.91 26.87
CA CYS A 125 11.79 -3.03 27.94
C CYS A 125 11.79 -3.77 29.29
N LYS A 126 12.83 -3.56 30.06
CA LYS A 126 13.00 -4.17 31.38
C LYS A 126 12.47 -3.25 32.49
N ASN A 127 12.40 -3.83 33.73
CA ASN A 127 12.06 -3.09 34.94
C ASN A 127 10.81 -2.23 34.86
N GLY A 128 9.81 -2.69 34.10
CA GLY A 128 8.54 -1.97 33.94
C GLY A 128 8.61 -0.75 33.00
N GLY A 129 9.63 -0.67 32.15
CA GLY A 129 9.71 0.32 31.08
C GLY A 129 8.59 0.15 30.05
N THR A 130 8.08 1.28 29.54
CA THR A 130 7.07 1.29 28.48
C THR A 130 7.74 1.26 27.12
N CYS A 131 7.36 0.32 26.27
CA CYS A 131 7.81 0.26 24.89
C CYS A 131 7.06 1.28 24.04
N VAL A 132 7.79 2.00 23.22
CA VAL A 132 7.27 2.95 22.23
C VAL A 132 7.71 2.48 20.86
N ASP A 133 6.73 2.13 20.03
CA ASP A 133 6.96 1.68 18.67
C ASP A 133 7.50 2.80 17.78
N GLY A 134 8.35 2.46 16.84
CA GLY A 134 8.93 3.37 15.85
C GLY A 134 8.85 2.79 14.44
N ILE A 135 9.73 3.23 13.56
CA ILE A 135 9.86 2.66 12.22
C ILE A 135 11.09 1.76 12.21
N GLN A 136 10.91 0.45 12.02
CA GLN A 136 11.98 -0.57 12.07
C GLN A 136 12.76 -0.60 13.40
N SER A 137 12.20 -0.07 14.46
CA SER A 137 12.84 0.01 15.76
C SER A 137 11.82 0.34 16.84
N TYR A 138 12.20 0.12 18.07
CA TYR A 138 11.44 0.59 19.23
C TYR A 138 12.34 1.36 20.19
N SER A 139 11.76 2.10 21.11
CA SER A 139 12.45 2.75 22.22
C SER A 139 11.75 2.42 23.53
N CYS A 140 12.50 2.53 24.63
CA CYS A 140 11.95 2.30 25.96
C CYS A 140 11.88 3.60 26.75
N GLN A 141 10.70 3.91 27.28
CA GLN A 141 10.54 4.94 28.31
C GLN A 141 10.75 4.30 29.67
N CYS A 142 11.85 4.64 30.30
CA CYS A 142 12.22 4.04 31.58
C CYS A 142 11.49 4.69 32.75
N PRO A 143 11.01 3.90 33.71
CA PRO A 143 10.49 4.42 34.96
C PRO A 143 11.59 5.03 35.81
N THR A 144 11.17 5.85 36.77
CA THR A 144 12.11 6.49 37.72
C THR A 144 13.00 5.48 38.40
N GLY A 145 14.34 5.71 38.39
CA GLY A 145 15.30 4.83 38.98
C GLY A 145 16.00 3.88 38.03
N TYR A 146 15.59 3.87 36.76
CA TYR A 146 16.20 3.02 35.76
C TYR A 146 16.68 3.82 34.54
N THR A 147 17.66 3.30 33.83
CA THR A 147 18.29 3.85 32.64
C THR A 147 18.77 2.72 31.71
N GLY A 148 19.32 3.07 30.59
CA GLY A 148 19.76 2.14 29.55
C GLY A 148 18.77 2.08 28.39
N ALA A 149 19.17 1.53 27.24
CA ALA A 149 18.35 1.45 26.04
C ALA A 149 17.07 0.61 26.24
N ARG A 150 17.12 -0.34 27.17
CA ARG A 150 16.00 -1.23 27.53
C ARG A 150 15.60 -1.09 29.01
N CYS A 151 16.02 -0.01 29.69
CA CYS A 151 15.80 0.21 31.10
C CYS A 151 16.47 -0.86 32.01
N GLU A 152 17.51 -1.48 31.52
CA GLU A 152 18.18 -2.61 32.15
C GLU A 152 19.06 -2.21 33.37
N ASN A 153 19.44 -0.94 33.47
CA ASN A 153 20.35 -0.44 34.46
C ASN A 153 19.62 0.33 35.57
N ALA A 154 19.76 -0.08 36.81
CA ALA A 154 19.34 0.73 37.95
C ALA A 154 20.27 1.94 38.10
N ILE A 155 19.72 3.13 38.30
CA ILE A 155 20.51 4.34 38.59
C ILE A 155 21.03 4.26 40.02
N ASP A 156 22.35 4.16 40.20
CA ASP A 156 22.95 4.23 41.52
C ASP A 156 23.20 5.70 41.92
N ARG A 157 22.38 6.20 42.83
CA ARG A 157 22.48 7.56 43.35
C ARG A 157 23.42 7.69 44.54
N CYS A 158 23.99 6.58 44.96
CA CYS A 158 25.06 6.55 45.99
C CYS A 158 26.46 6.78 45.39
N VAL A 159 26.56 6.79 44.05
CA VAL A 159 27.81 7.18 43.37
C VAL A 159 28.21 8.60 43.80
N GLY A 160 29.46 8.78 44.19
CA GLY A 160 29.96 10.04 44.70
C GLY A 160 29.81 10.23 46.21
N GLN A 161 29.39 9.19 46.94
CA GLN A 161 29.33 9.13 48.40
C GLN A 161 28.63 10.37 49.02
N PRO A 162 27.31 10.52 48.76
CA PRO A 162 26.57 11.70 49.20
C PRO A 162 26.41 11.81 50.71
N CYS A 163 26.54 10.68 51.45
CA CYS A 163 26.47 10.63 52.89
C CYS A 163 27.83 10.98 53.51
N ARG A 164 27.81 11.91 54.43
CA ARG A 164 29.03 12.40 55.14
C ARG A 164 29.25 11.66 56.46
N ASN A 165 30.36 11.95 57.09
CA ASN A 165 30.72 11.45 58.41
C ASN A 165 30.61 9.91 58.56
N GLY A 166 30.90 9.20 57.44
CA GLY A 166 30.87 7.74 57.41
C GLY A 166 29.46 7.15 57.46
N GLY A 167 28.41 7.92 57.13
CA GLY A 167 27.06 7.42 56.98
C GLY A 167 26.95 6.45 55.78
N LYS A 168 26.09 5.43 55.91
CA LYS A 168 25.84 4.42 54.89
C LYS A 168 24.78 4.94 53.91
N CYS A 169 25.11 4.99 52.63
CA CYS A 169 24.16 5.33 51.61
C CYS A 169 23.33 4.09 51.19
N VAL A 170 22.02 4.26 51.06
CA VAL A 170 21.09 3.27 50.53
C VAL A 170 20.37 3.87 49.34
N ASN A 171 20.51 3.26 48.17
CA ASN A 171 19.90 3.70 46.94
C ASN A 171 18.37 3.47 46.97
N THR A 172 17.59 4.41 46.43
CA THR A 172 16.12 4.30 46.25
C THR A 172 15.74 4.68 44.83
N PRO A 173 14.57 4.31 44.32
CA PRO A 173 14.17 4.62 42.95
C PRO A 173 14.16 6.14 42.65
N THR A 174 13.82 6.96 43.63
CA THR A 174 13.71 8.42 43.49
C THR A 174 14.87 9.22 44.01
N GLY A 175 15.79 8.58 44.79
CA GLY A 175 16.89 9.27 45.45
C GLY A 175 17.83 8.32 46.18
N TYR A 176 18.28 8.78 47.32
CA TYR A 176 19.06 7.96 48.27
C TYR A 176 18.71 8.32 49.72
N ASN A 177 18.92 7.41 50.61
CA ASN A 177 18.80 7.63 52.07
C ASN A 177 20.17 7.42 52.74
N CYS A 178 20.49 8.30 53.68
CA CYS A 178 21.67 8.13 54.47
C CYS A 178 21.33 7.56 55.88
N HIS A 179 21.93 6.45 56.24
CA HIS A 179 21.91 5.94 57.61
C HIS A 179 23.14 6.50 58.33
N CYS A 180 22.90 7.51 59.17
CA CYS A 180 23.97 8.20 59.88
C CYS A 180 24.52 7.36 61.03
N LYS A 181 25.82 7.52 61.30
CA LYS A 181 26.42 6.98 62.51
C LYS A 181 25.95 7.74 63.76
N PRO A 182 26.01 7.12 64.96
CA PRO A 182 25.73 7.82 66.22
C PRO A 182 26.53 9.12 66.30
N GLY A 183 25.89 10.19 66.78
CA GLY A 183 26.49 11.52 66.87
C GLY A 183 26.23 12.41 65.59
N PHE A 184 25.65 11.86 64.53
CA PHE A 184 25.35 12.61 63.30
C PHE A 184 23.89 12.49 62.89
N SER A 185 23.34 13.52 62.30
CA SER A 185 21.96 13.59 61.82
C SER A 185 21.83 14.39 60.51
N GLY A 186 20.60 14.53 60.00
CA GLY A 186 20.30 15.18 58.76
C GLY A 186 20.33 14.28 57.53
N CYS A 187 19.77 14.72 56.42
CA CYS A 187 19.58 13.88 55.19
C CYS A 187 20.91 13.41 54.55
N ARG A 188 22.02 14.06 54.89
CA ARG A 188 23.37 13.71 54.42
C ARG A 188 24.34 13.43 55.56
N CYS A 189 23.86 13.28 56.80
CA CYS A 189 24.64 13.09 58.02
C CYS A 189 25.64 14.24 58.26
N THR A 190 25.27 15.45 58.00
CA THR A 190 26.14 16.64 58.11
C THR A 190 26.00 17.37 59.44
N GLN A 191 24.92 17.10 60.21
CA GLN A 191 24.64 17.76 61.47
C GLN A 191 25.22 16.93 62.65
N GLY A 192 26.09 17.49 63.44
CA GLY A 192 26.55 16.89 64.68
C GLY A 192 25.47 17.00 65.75
N ASN A 193 25.32 16.01 66.62
CA ASN A 193 24.36 16.05 67.74
C ASN A 193 24.93 16.77 68.96
N ASP A 194 25.98 17.58 68.77
CA ASP A 194 26.63 18.27 69.89
C ASP A 194 25.89 19.52 70.42
N ASP A 195 24.74 19.84 69.74
CA ASP A 195 23.89 21.04 70.10
C ASP A 195 22.69 20.72 70.98
N ILE A 196 22.76 19.62 71.78
CA ILE A 196 21.71 19.34 72.77
C ILE A 196 22.31 19.38 74.13
N PHE A 197 22.63 20.60 74.62
CA PHE A 197 22.72 20.96 75.99
C PHE A 197 21.98 22.30 76.20
#